data_d7a0042ec0cbdfa529c69cb89557ef91
#
_entry.id   d7a0042ec0cbdfa529c69cb89557ef91
#
_cell.length_a   1.000
_cell.length_b   1.000
_cell.length_c   1.000
_cell.angle_alpha   90.00
_cell.angle_beta   90.00
_cell.angle_gamma   90.00
#
_symmetry.space_group_name_H-M   'P 1'
#
loop_
_entity.id
_entity.type
_entity.pdbx_description
1 polymer ?
#
loop_
_entity_poly.entity_id
_entity_poly.type
_entity_poly.pdbx_seq_one_letter_code
_entity_poly.pdbx_strand_id
1 'polypeptide(L)'
;AFWEANKPVYQSSVLAPMKALTAELEDEFGAAKIFRPYRDVRFAKDKSTLYKTHQGAFVGIAPETGYYVDLSAGGVRTGGGCYWFAPDRLAAFREAVAHERTGPEFEKLIKKATKAGFELGGEKLKTKPRGYEVDHPRIDLLRHKSITLGRMIGFEPIVHTAALADEVRRDWRTIRPVSEWIAEHSRT
;
A
#
# COMPACT_ATOMS: atom_id res chain seq x y z
N ALA A 1 15.12 16.35 -23.11
CA ALA A 1 16.55 16.45 -22.83
C ALA A 1 16.98 15.54 -21.67
N PHE A 2 16.69 15.85 -20.38
CA PHE A 2 17.17 15.03 -19.22
C PHE A 2 16.67 13.58 -19.27
N TRP A 3 15.37 13.36 -19.49
CA TRP A 3 14.79 12.02 -19.54
C TRP A 3 15.40 11.15 -20.66
N GLU A 4 15.52 11.68 -21.86
CA GLU A 4 16.07 10.92 -22.99
C GLU A 4 17.52 10.49 -22.74
N ALA A 5 18.32 11.36 -22.11
CA ALA A 5 19.69 11.03 -21.74
C ALA A 5 19.79 9.97 -20.63
N ASN A 6 18.82 9.92 -19.71
CA ASN A 6 18.85 9.03 -18.53
C ASN A 6 17.90 7.82 -18.64
N LYS A 7 17.13 7.71 -19.71
CA LYS A 7 16.19 6.60 -19.94
C LYS A 7 16.88 5.21 -19.93
N PRO A 8 18.06 5.00 -20.51
CA PRO A 8 18.78 3.72 -20.41
C PRO A 8 19.13 3.36 -18.96
N VAL A 9 19.56 4.32 -18.15
CA VAL A 9 19.87 4.15 -16.72
C VAL A 9 18.62 3.77 -15.96
N TYR A 10 17.50 4.46 -16.19
CA TYR A 10 16.21 4.09 -15.60
C TYR A 10 15.82 2.65 -15.96
N GLN A 11 15.97 2.26 -17.23
CA GLN A 11 15.59 0.93 -17.69
C GLN A 11 16.43 -0.18 -17.03
N SER A 12 17.76 0.00 -16.94
CA SER A 12 18.67 -1.01 -16.41
C SER A 12 18.71 -1.02 -14.88
N SER A 13 18.67 0.15 -14.23
CA SER A 13 18.96 0.29 -12.79
C SER A 13 17.71 0.47 -11.91
N VAL A 14 16.55 0.69 -12.52
CA VAL A 14 15.28 0.88 -11.78
C VAL A 14 14.21 -0.09 -12.25
N LEU A 15 13.89 -0.07 -13.55
CA LEU A 15 12.78 -0.87 -14.08
C LEU A 15 13.11 -2.37 -14.13
N ALA A 16 14.31 -2.74 -14.59
CA ALA A 16 14.70 -4.14 -14.67
C ALA A 16 14.78 -4.82 -13.28
N PRO A 17 15.40 -4.21 -12.24
CA PRO A 17 15.33 -4.73 -10.87
C PRO A 17 13.91 -4.83 -10.32
N MET A 18 13.04 -3.85 -10.58
CA MET A 18 11.65 -3.91 -10.14
C MET A 18 10.89 -5.07 -10.81
N LYS A 19 11.14 -5.32 -12.09
CA LYS A 19 10.57 -6.47 -12.81
C LYS A 19 11.06 -7.80 -12.24
N ALA A 20 12.35 -7.92 -11.96
CA ALA A 20 12.91 -9.10 -11.35
C ALA A 20 12.32 -9.38 -9.96
N LEU A 21 12.28 -8.35 -9.12
CA LEU A 21 11.68 -8.43 -7.78
C LEU A 21 10.23 -8.89 -7.84
N THR A 22 9.42 -8.29 -8.71
CA THR A 22 7.99 -8.65 -8.80
C THR A 22 7.77 -10.04 -9.38
N ALA A 23 8.61 -10.49 -10.30
CA ALA A 23 8.57 -11.86 -10.86
C ALA A 23 8.84 -12.92 -9.77
N GLU A 24 9.78 -12.67 -8.86
CA GLU A 24 10.07 -13.58 -7.71
C GLU A 24 8.91 -13.70 -6.71
N LEU A 25 7.98 -12.77 -6.73
CA LEU A 25 6.83 -12.72 -5.81
C LEU A 25 5.53 -13.20 -6.45
N GLU A 26 5.51 -13.37 -7.78
CA GLU A 26 4.29 -13.59 -8.57
C GLU A 26 3.58 -14.91 -8.22
N ASP A 27 4.34 -15.99 -8.02
CA ASP A 27 3.76 -17.31 -7.69
C ASP A 27 2.95 -17.30 -6.40
N GLU A 28 3.32 -16.45 -5.44
CA GLU A 28 2.67 -16.40 -4.13
C GLU A 28 1.61 -15.30 -4.03
N PHE A 29 1.83 -14.14 -4.66
CA PHE A 29 1.00 -12.97 -4.46
C PHE A 29 0.20 -12.56 -5.70
N GLY A 30 0.55 -13.09 -6.86
CA GLY A 30 -0.04 -12.73 -8.14
C GLY A 30 0.75 -11.69 -8.92
N ALA A 31 0.33 -11.47 -10.15
CA ALA A 31 1.00 -10.58 -11.09
C ALA A 31 0.97 -9.12 -10.64
N ALA A 32 2.12 -8.47 -10.69
CA ALA A 32 2.26 -7.07 -10.31
C ALA A 32 2.00 -6.13 -11.48
N LYS A 33 1.26 -5.05 -11.21
CA LYS A 33 1.20 -3.88 -12.07
C LYS A 33 2.36 -2.95 -11.72
N ILE A 34 3.39 -2.91 -12.55
CA ILE A 34 4.49 -1.95 -12.43
C ILE A 34 4.03 -0.61 -13.01
N PHE A 35 4.09 0.46 -12.22
CA PHE A 35 3.63 1.76 -12.65
C PHE A 35 4.62 2.40 -13.64
N ARG A 36 4.07 3.08 -14.64
CA ARG A 36 4.87 3.90 -15.57
C ARG A 36 5.50 5.09 -14.83
N PRO A 37 6.68 5.57 -15.27
CA PRO A 37 7.38 6.68 -14.62
C PRO A 37 6.67 8.03 -14.80
N TYR A 38 5.75 8.15 -15.74
CA TYR A 38 5.02 9.40 -16.02
C TYR A 38 3.93 9.68 -14.99
N ARG A 39 3.83 10.95 -14.58
CA ARG A 39 2.70 11.45 -13.82
C ARG A 39 1.50 11.69 -14.73
N ASP A 40 0.31 11.49 -14.21
CA ASP A 40 -0.89 12.03 -14.84
C ASP A 40 -1.05 13.50 -14.41
N VAL A 41 -0.71 14.40 -15.33
CA VAL A 41 -0.73 15.84 -15.05
C VAL A 41 -1.97 16.53 -15.61
N ARG A 42 -2.96 15.78 -16.13
CA ARG A 42 -4.18 16.36 -16.74
C ARG A 42 -4.91 17.27 -15.78
N PHE A 43 -5.00 16.88 -14.51
CA PHE A 43 -5.69 17.61 -13.46
C PHE A 43 -4.73 18.20 -12.40
N ALA A 44 -3.42 18.13 -12.61
CA ALA A 44 -2.44 18.66 -11.67
C ALA A 44 -2.36 20.19 -11.77
N LYS A 45 -2.34 20.86 -10.60
CA LYS A 45 -2.07 22.31 -10.51
C LYS A 45 -0.66 22.64 -10.97
N ASP A 46 0.30 21.82 -10.56
CA ASP A 46 1.70 21.92 -10.99
C ASP A 46 1.99 20.87 -12.08
N LYS A 47 2.37 21.35 -13.25
CA LYS A 47 2.74 20.56 -14.43
C LYS A 47 4.24 20.63 -14.74
N SER A 48 5.05 21.23 -13.86
CA SER A 48 6.49 21.38 -14.05
C SER A 48 7.23 20.06 -14.05
N THR A 49 6.75 19.06 -13.29
CA THR A 49 7.34 17.73 -13.21
C THR A 49 6.46 16.69 -13.89
N LEU A 50 6.93 16.14 -15.01
CA LEU A 50 6.22 15.12 -15.79
C LEU A 50 6.46 13.69 -15.28
N TYR A 51 7.45 13.50 -14.42
CA TYR A 51 7.89 12.20 -13.94
C TYR A 51 7.64 12.03 -12.45
N LYS A 52 7.41 10.78 -12.05
CA LYS A 52 7.35 10.40 -10.63
C LYS A 52 8.76 10.39 -10.05
N THR A 53 8.85 10.63 -8.76
CA THR A 53 10.08 10.56 -7.97
C THR A 53 10.32 9.18 -7.36
N HIS A 54 9.47 8.21 -7.70
CA HIS A 54 9.56 6.82 -7.23
C HIS A 54 9.09 5.87 -8.33
N GLN A 55 9.57 4.63 -8.28
CA GLN A 55 9.09 3.51 -9.07
C GLN A 55 8.34 2.56 -8.18
N GLY A 56 7.04 2.43 -8.38
CA GLY A 56 6.19 1.53 -7.61
C GLY A 56 5.66 0.36 -8.42
N ALA A 57 5.32 -0.71 -7.71
CA ALA A 57 4.56 -1.86 -8.22
C ALA A 57 3.45 -2.23 -7.22
N PHE A 58 2.33 -2.70 -7.75
CA PHE A 58 1.15 -3.07 -6.97
C PHE A 58 0.61 -4.42 -7.39
N VAL A 59 0.34 -5.28 -6.43
CA VAL A 59 -0.35 -6.57 -6.62
C VAL A 59 -1.73 -6.47 -5.98
N GLY A 60 -2.77 -6.46 -6.81
CA GLY A 60 -4.15 -6.35 -6.34
C GLY A 60 -4.74 -7.69 -5.91
N ILE A 61 -5.50 -7.70 -4.80
CA ILE A 61 -6.29 -8.85 -4.32
C ILE A 61 -7.79 -8.57 -4.34
N ALA A 62 -8.16 -7.29 -4.32
CA ALA A 62 -9.52 -6.77 -4.46
C ALA A 62 -9.45 -5.36 -5.06
N PRO A 63 -10.57 -4.70 -5.44
CA PRO A 63 -10.52 -3.32 -5.92
C PRO A 63 -9.74 -2.42 -4.94
N GLU A 64 -8.71 -1.73 -5.45
CA GLU A 64 -7.81 -0.80 -4.74
C GLU A 64 -7.20 -1.37 -3.44
N THR A 65 -7.23 -2.69 -3.27
CA THR A 65 -6.71 -3.41 -2.11
C THR A 65 -5.65 -4.41 -2.54
N GLY A 66 -4.50 -4.42 -1.87
CA GLY A 66 -3.41 -5.33 -2.23
C GLY A 66 -2.08 -4.97 -1.58
N TYR A 67 -1.01 -5.38 -2.23
CA TYR A 67 0.36 -5.21 -1.78
C TYR A 67 1.10 -4.20 -2.64
N TYR A 68 2.05 -3.52 -2.05
CA TYR A 68 2.78 -2.44 -2.70
C TYR A 68 4.26 -2.49 -2.35
N VAL A 69 5.10 -2.18 -3.32
CA VAL A 69 6.53 -1.94 -3.13
C VAL A 69 6.94 -0.76 -3.99
N ASP A 70 7.78 0.13 -3.47
CA ASP A 70 8.38 1.21 -4.26
C ASP A 70 9.85 1.43 -3.93
N LEU A 71 10.54 2.00 -4.92
CA LEU A 71 11.89 2.51 -4.82
C LEU A 71 11.84 4.02 -5.07
N SER A 72 12.40 4.79 -4.16
CA SER A 72 12.49 6.25 -4.22
C SER A 72 13.87 6.76 -3.77
N ALA A 73 14.06 8.07 -3.71
CA ALA A 73 15.24 8.66 -3.10
C ALA A 73 15.39 8.35 -1.60
N GLY A 74 14.31 7.92 -0.93
CA GLY A 74 14.35 7.45 0.46
C GLY A 74 14.68 5.96 0.61
N GLY A 75 14.88 5.23 -0.48
CA GLY A 75 15.11 3.80 -0.50
C GLY A 75 13.87 2.99 -0.86
N VAL A 76 13.87 1.72 -0.48
CA VAL A 76 12.77 0.78 -0.71
C VAL A 76 11.76 0.86 0.41
N ARG A 77 10.49 0.92 0.04
CA ARG A 77 9.33 0.84 0.95
C ARG A 77 8.43 -0.29 0.52
N THR A 78 7.91 -1.04 1.49
CA THR A 78 6.91 -2.08 1.30
C THR A 78 5.61 -1.72 2.03
N GLY A 79 4.51 -2.32 1.61
CA GLY A 79 3.24 -2.12 2.31
C GLY A 79 2.07 -2.80 1.62
N GLY A 80 0.87 -2.44 2.05
CA GLY A 80 -0.39 -2.93 1.50
C GLY A 80 -1.59 -2.34 2.23
N GLY A 81 -2.76 -2.85 1.88
CA GLY A 81 -4.04 -2.36 2.38
C GLY A 81 -4.91 -1.80 1.26
N CYS A 82 -5.85 -0.94 1.58
CA CYS A 82 -6.73 -0.29 0.62
C CYS A 82 -6.39 1.21 0.52
N TYR A 83 -5.90 1.65 -0.65
CA TYR A 83 -5.49 3.03 -0.85
C TYR A 83 -6.66 3.97 -1.23
N TRP A 84 -7.80 3.40 -1.61
CA TRP A 84 -9.03 4.13 -1.88
C TRP A 84 -10.24 3.20 -1.78
N PHE A 85 -11.31 3.65 -1.15
CA PHE A 85 -12.59 2.93 -1.12
C PHE A 85 -13.61 3.66 -1.96
N ALA A 86 -14.35 2.95 -2.80
CA ALA A 86 -15.63 3.42 -3.32
C ALA A 86 -16.60 3.65 -2.16
N PRO A 87 -17.57 4.58 -2.28
CA PRO A 87 -18.45 4.94 -1.16
C PRO A 87 -19.19 3.78 -0.50
N ASP A 88 -19.68 2.85 -1.28
CA ASP A 88 -20.36 1.62 -0.84
C ASP A 88 -19.41 0.69 -0.08
N ARG A 89 -18.21 0.46 -0.62
CA ARG A 89 -17.16 -0.32 0.03
C ARG A 89 -16.67 0.33 1.33
N LEU A 90 -16.58 1.65 1.37
CA LEU A 90 -16.23 2.38 2.59
C LEU A 90 -17.31 2.21 3.67
N ALA A 91 -18.59 2.20 3.27
CA ALA A 91 -19.67 1.94 4.19
C ALA A 91 -19.60 0.53 4.77
N ALA A 92 -19.42 -0.49 3.92
CA ALA A 92 -19.27 -1.89 4.35
C ALA A 92 -18.03 -2.08 5.28
N PHE A 93 -16.89 -1.49 4.92
CA PHE A 93 -15.69 -1.49 5.77
C PHE A 93 -15.97 -0.90 7.15
N ARG A 94 -16.63 0.25 7.23
CA ARG A 94 -16.97 0.89 8.51
C ARG A 94 -17.95 0.06 9.34
N GLU A 95 -18.95 -0.54 8.70
CA GLU A 95 -19.89 -1.43 9.38
C GLU A 95 -19.14 -2.61 10.00
N ALA A 96 -18.26 -3.26 9.25
CA ALA A 96 -17.44 -4.36 9.74
C ALA A 96 -16.49 -3.96 10.88
N VAL A 97 -15.87 -2.77 10.80
CA VAL A 97 -15.03 -2.22 11.89
C VAL A 97 -15.86 -1.89 13.12
N ALA A 98 -17.09 -1.40 12.97
CA ALA A 98 -17.97 -1.09 14.10
C ALA A 98 -18.54 -2.35 14.76
N HIS A 99 -18.71 -3.42 14.01
CA HIS A 99 -19.32 -4.65 14.48
C HIS A 99 -18.53 -5.29 15.65
N GLU A 100 -19.25 -5.82 16.65
CA GLU A 100 -18.66 -6.32 17.92
C GLU A 100 -17.72 -7.51 17.75
N ARG A 101 -17.90 -8.33 16.73
CA ARG A 101 -17.06 -9.50 16.47
C ARG A 101 -15.89 -9.17 15.54
N THR A 102 -16.17 -8.58 14.38
CA THR A 102 -15.16 -8.36 13.33
C THR A 102 -14.26 -7.16 13.62
N GLY A 103 -14.76 -6.12 14.29
CA GLY A 103 -13.97 -4.95 14.65
C GLY A 103 -12.80 -5.24 15.58
N PRO A 104 -12.97 -5.96 16.71
CA PRO A 104 -11.86 -6.37 17.57
C PRO A 104 -10.85 -7.28 16.88
N GLU A 105 -11.28 -8.11 15.94
CA GLU A 105 -10.39 -8.92 15.11
C GLU A 105 -9.48 -8.02 14.27
N PHE A 106 -10.06 -7.04 13.58
CA PHE A 106 -9.31 -6.08 12.78
C PHE A 106 -8.30 -5.28 13.61
N GLU A 107 -8.69 -4.82 14.81
CA GLU A 107 -7.77 -4.15 15.74
C GLU A 107 -6.56 -5.03 16.11
N LYS A 108 -6.77 -6.33 16.35
CA LYS A 108 -5.69 -7.27 16.66
C LYS A 108 -4.74 -7.41 15.48
N LEU A 109 -5.27 -7.49 14.26
CA LEU A 109 -4.47 -7.57 13.04
C LEU A 109 -3.62 -6.31 12.85
N ILE A 110 -4.19 -5.13 13.01
CA ILE A 110 -3.48 -3.86 12.95
C ILE A 110 -2.38 -3.79 14.03
N LYS A 111 -2.70 -4.12 15.29
CA LYS A 111 -1.74 -4.15 16.40
C LYS A 111 -0.58 -5.13 16.15
N LYS A 112 -0.86 -6.28 15.53
CA LYS A 112 0.18 -7.26 15.18
C LYS A 112 1.12 -6.70 14.10
N ALA A 113 0.56 -6.08 13.06
CA ALA A 113 1.34 -5.48 11.98
C ALA A 113 2.19 -4.30 12.50
N THR A 114 1.64 -3.42 13.35
CA THR A 114 2.38 -2.28 13.90
C THR A 114 3.50 -2.73 14.85
N LYS A 115 3.30 -3.80 15.63
CA LYS A 115 4.37 -4.41 16.42
C LYS A 115 5.49 -5.01 15.56
N ALA A 116 5.18 -5.41 14.33
CA ALA A 116 6.16 -5.91 13.37
C ALA A 116 6.89 -4.79 12.60
N GLY A 117 6.67 -3.51 12.98
CA GLY A 117 7.36 -2.36 12.41
C GLY A 117 6.62 -1.67 11.26
N PHE A 118 5.35 -2.01 11.02
CA PHE A 118 4.54 -1.30 10.02
C PHE A 118 3.88 -0.07 10.64
N GLU A 119 3.86 1.01 9.86
CA GLU A 119 3.12 2.21 10.18
C GLU A 119 1.72 2.15 9.57
N LEU A 120 0.71 2.43 10.40
CA LEU A 120 -0.67 2.57 9.94
C LEU A 120 -0.85 3.96 9.33
N GLY A 121 -1.18 3.98 8.04
CA GLY A 121 -1.39 5.18 7.24
C GLY A 121 -2.77 5.21 6.60
N GLY A 122 -2.89 6.12 5.65
CA GLY A 122 -4.11 6.36 4.90
C GLY A 122 -4.78 7.68 5.22
N GLU A 123 -5.72 8.09 4.37
CA GLU A 123 -6.48 9.33 4.57
C GLU A 123 -7.53 9.15 5.68
N LYS A 124 -7.63 10.13 6.58
CA LYS A 124 -8.60 10.15 7.68
C LYS A 124 -9.49 11.38 7.64
N LEU A 125 -10.73 11.21 8.07
CA LEU A 125 -11.59 12.34 8.45
C LEU A 125 -11.02 13.05 9.67
N LYS A 126 -11.15 14.37 9.71
CA LYS A 126 -10.80 15.17 10.90
C LYS A 126 -11.76 14.91 12.06
N THR A 127 -13.03 14.63 11.74
CA THR A 127 -14.10 14.37 12.69
C THR A 127 -14.62 12.94 12.55
N LYS A 128 -15.58 12.55 13.40
CA LYS A 128 -16.26 11.25 13.29
C LYS A 128 -17.01 11.13 11.96
N PRO A 129 -17.09 9.95 11.35
CA PRO A 129 -17.95 9.71 10.21
C PRO A 129 -19.43 9.78 10.63
N ARG A 130 -20.30 10.12 9.67
CA ARG A 130 -21.75 10.15 9.90
C ARG A 130 -22.27 8.77 10.32
N GLY A 131 -23.12 8.74 11.31
CA GLY A 131 -23.75 7.51 11.83
C GLY A 131 -22.95 6.79 12.93
N TYR A 132 -21.82 7.35 13.36
CA TYR A 132 -21.01 6.80 14.46
C TYR A 132 -20.83 7.83 15.57
N GLU A 133 -20.73 7.36 16.83
CA GLU A 133 -20.51 8.23 17.96
C GLU A 133 -19.01 8.51 18.19
N VAL A 134 -18.70 9.65 18.80
CA VAL A 134 -17.32 10.10 19.02
C VAL A 134 -16.57 9.21 20.01
N ASP A 135 -17.28 8.61 20.93
CA ASP A 135 -16.77 7.70 21.97
C ASP A 135 -16.76 6.23 21.55
N HIS A 136 -17.07 5.92 20.28
CA HIS A 136 -16.99 4.57 19.79
C HIS A 136 -15.57 4.01 19.98
N PRO A 137 -15.38 2.80 20.55
CA PRO A 137 -14.06 2.27 20.92
C PRO A 137 -13.07 2.17 19.74
N ARG A 138 -13.55 2.07 18.52
CA ARG A 138 -12.75 1.99 17.29
C ARG A 138 -12.90 3.24 16.41
N ILE A 139 -13.21 4.41 16.99
CA ILE A 139 -13.46 5.62 16.23
C ILE A 139 -12.28 6.02 15.34
N ASP A 140 -11.05 5.79 15.79
CA ASP A 140 -9.86 6.12 15.01
C ASP A 140 -9.73 5.28 13.72
N LEU A 141 -10.17 4.01 13.74
CA LEU A 141 -10.24 3.18 12.55
C LEU A 141 -11.42 3.58 11.66
N LEU A 142 -12.57 3.92 12.24
CA LEU A 142 -13.77 4.36 11.50
C LEU A 142 -13.54 5.68 10.74
N ARG A 143 -12.63 6.52 11.20
CA ARG A 143 -12.27 7.78 10.53
C ARG A 143 -11.50 7.59 9.23
N HIS A 144 -10.94 6.43 8.99
CA HIS A 144 -10.20 6.15 7.75
C HIS A 144 -11.12 6.24 6.52
N LYS A 145 -10.59 6.88 5.45
CA LYS A 145 -11.13 6.92 4.08
C LYS A 145 -10.31 6.02 3.14
N SER A 146 -9.10 5.75 3.53
CA SER A 146 -8.21 4.72 3.02
C SER A 146 -7.41 4.17 4.19
N ILE A 147 -6.94 2.95 4.12
CA ILE A 147 -6.19 2.32 5.19
C ILE A 147 -5.04 1.50 4.62
N THR A 148 -3.84 1.88 4.99
CA THR A 148 -2.61 1.26 4.48
C THR A 148 -1.64 0.97 5.61
N LEU A 149 -0.85 -0.05 5.44
CA LEU A 149 0.30 -0.37 6.27
C LEU A 149 1.56 -0.21 5.43
N GLY A 150 2.57 0.45 5.95
CA GLY A 150 3.83 0.65 5.25
C GLY A 150 5.03 0.47 6.16
N ARG A 151 6.13 -0.06 5.61
CA ARG A 151 7.42 -0.19 6.28
C ARG A 151 8.52 0.31 5.35
N MET A 152 9.41 1.13 5.87
CA MET A 152 10.60 1.57 5.15
C MET A 152 11.73 0.58 5.38
N ILE A 153 12.26 -0.01 4.32
CA ILE A 153 13.50 -0.79 4.33
C ILE A 153 14.69 0.17 4.18
N GLY A 154 14.48 1.27 3.45
CA GLY A 154 15.53 2.26 3.20
C GLY A 154 16.54 1.77 2.18
N PHE A 155 17.83 2.05 2.45
CA PHE A 155 18.98 1.64 1.67
C PHE A 155 19.85 0.59 2.38
N GLU A 156 19.25 -0.24 3.20
CA GLU A 156 19.96 -1.35 3.84
C GLU A 156 20.68 -2.22 2.78
N PRO A 157 21.82 -2.84 3.11
CA PRO A 157 22.61 -3.61 2.14
C PRO A 157 21.81 -4.68 1.38
N ILE A 158 20.77 -5.23 1.99
CA ILE A 158 19.85 -6.23 1.40
C ILE A 158 19.18 -5.72 0.11
N VAL A 159 18.96 -4.40 -0.02
CA VAL A 159 18.32 -3.78 -1.19
C VAL A 159 19.10 -4.02 -2.49
N HIS A 160 20.41 -4.24 -2.36
CA HIS A 160 21.30 -4.50 -3.50
C HIS A 160 21.54 -5.98 -3.78
N THR A 161 20.75 -6.87 -3.19
CA THR A 161 20.90 -8.33 -3.29
C THR A 161 19.59 -9.02 -3.68
N ALA A 162 19.67 -10.25 -4.13
CA ALA A 162 18.50 -11.09 -4.41
C ALA A 162 17.63 -11.34 -3.14
N ALA A 163 18.22 -11.24 -1.94
CA ALA A 163 17.51 -11.42 -0.68
C ALA A 163 16.46 -10.32 -0.41
N LEU A 164 16.44 -9.23 -1.18
CA LEU A 164 15.36 -8.23 -1.11
C LEU A 164 14.00 -8.87 -1.40
N ALA A 165 13.92 -9.83 -2.31
CA ALA A 165 12.65 -10.53 -2.61
C ALA A 165 12.12 -11.26 -1.37
N ASP A 166 12.99 -11.90 -0.58
CA ASP A 166 12.60 -12.58 0.66
C ASP A 166 12.17 -11.60 1.75
N GLU A 167 12.80 -10.42 1.82
CA GLU A 167 12.41 -9.36 2.75
C GLU A 167 11.00 -8.83 2.41
N VAL A 168 10.75 -8.51 1.13
CA VAL A 168 9.43 -8.05 0.66
C VAL A 168 8.38 -9.15 0.86
N ARG A 169 8.71 -10.40 0.57
CA ARG A 169 7.82 -11.56 0.79
C ARG A 169 7.42 -11.70 2.26
N ARG A 170 8.36 -11.56 3.18
CA ARG A 170 8.12 -11.57 4.63
C ARG A 170 7.20 -10.44 5.05
N ASP A 171 7.43 -9.24 4.54
CA ASP A 171 6.61 -8.08 4.81
C ASP A 171 5.17 -8.27 4.33
N TRP A 172 4.99 -8.69 3.09
CA TRP A 172 3.67 -8.92 2.53
C TRP A 172 2.92 -10.05 3.25
N ARG A 173 3.61 -11.13 3.64
CA ARG A 173 3.03 -12.18 4.51
C ARG A 173 2.57 -11.62 5.87
N THR A 174 3.34 -10.70 6.44
CA THR A 174 3.00 -10.08 7.73
C THR A 174 1.72 -9.26 7.66
N ILE A 175 1.50 -8.51 6.58
CA ILE A 175 0.31 -7.67 6.41
C ILE A 175 -0.83 -8.37 5.64
N ARG A 176 -0.59 -9.56 5.09
CA ARG A 176 -1.61 -10.35 4.35
C ARG A 176 -2.93 -10.46 5.11
N PRO A 177 -2.96 -10.83 6.41
CA PRO A 177 -4.22 -10.96 7.13
C PRO A 177 -5.02 -9.65 7.20
N VAL A 178 -4.34 -8.49 7.24
CA VAL A 178 -5.01 -7.18 7.22
C VAL A 178 -5.61 -6.91 5.84
N SER A 179 -4.85 -7.14 4.76
CA SER A 179 -5.32 -6.90 3.40
C SER A 179 -6.47 -7.83 3.01
N GLU A 180 -6.40 -9.10 3.41
CA GLU A 180 -7.46 -10.10 3.21
C GLU A 180 -8.72 -9.75 4.00
N TRP A 181 -8.58 -9.36 5.28
CA TRP A 181 -9.71 -8.89 6.07
C TRP A 181 -10.42 -7.70 5.42
N ILE A 182 -9.67 -6.71 4.93
CA ILE A 182 -10.24 -5.57 4.20
C ILE A 182 -10.96 -6.04 2.93
N ALA A 183 -10.32 -6.92 2.15
CA ALA A 183 -10.90 -7.44 0.92
C ALA A 183 -12.21 -8.20 1.18
N GLU A 184 -12.29 -8.97 2.24
CA GLU A 184 -13.46 -9.74 2.64
C GLU A 184 -14.61 -8.85 3.13
N HIS A 185 -14.32 -7.93 4.06
CA HIS A 185 -15.32 -7.16 4.80
C HIS A 185 -15.71 -5.83 4.13
N SER A 186 -15.11 -5.48 2.99
CA SER A 186 -15.51 -4.34 2.17
C SER A 186 -16.19 -4.74 0.85
N ARG A 187 -16.65 -5.97 0.75
CA ARG A 187 -17.43 -6.42 -0.42
C ARG A 187 -18.84 -5.84 -0.36
N THR A 188 -19.37 -5.49 -1.53
CA THR A 188 -20.74 -5.03 -1.73
C THR A 188 -21.45 -5.95 -2.69
#